data_a7134fe173bbdced030864ec380f510d
#
_entry.id   a7134fe173bbdced030864ec380f510d
#
_cell.length_a   1.000
_cell.length_b   1.000
_cell.length_c   1.000
_cell.angle_alpha   90.00
_cell.angle_beta   90.00
_cell.angle_gamma   90.00
#
_symmetry.space_group_name_H-M   'P 1'
#
loop_
_entity.id
_entity.type
_entity.pdbx_description
1 polymer ?
#
loop_
_entity_poly.entity_id
_entity_poly.type
_entity_poly.pdbx_seq_one_letter_code
_entity_poly.pdbx_strand_id
1 'polypeptide(L)'
;MKKSILLLLFVIVISSCGEYQKMLKNPDSGLKYAMVENLYNKGKYKKALSLMEQIVPVYRGKPQAEKLMFMYSNTYYQLEDYYLSGYQFERFTVSYPKSDSVELASYRSASSYYQLSPRYSLDQTDTYIGLEKLQVFIDTYPDSEYRGEANIKVNELTLKLQKKDIEIALQYLKTGQALNSYNSAIAAFDNFISDHPGSIYRIDAYYGRFQAQYELALQSVPQKVEERLIKALEYYADFVKYFSESELLEQANEMIIDIEIRLGTSEVPS
;
A
#
# COMPACT_ATOMS: atom_id res chain seq x y z
N MET A 1 23.82 -9.90 -49.04
CA MET A 1 24.40 -9.82 -47.71
C MET A 1 23.35 -9.61 -46.56
N LYS A 2 22.48 -8.61 -46.56
CA LYS A 2 21.48 -8.39 -45.50
C LYS A 2 20.52 -9.56 -45.28
N LYS A 3 20.00 -10.19 -46.37
CA LYS A 3 19.12 -11.37 -46.27
C LYS A 3 19.80 -12.61 -45.69
N SER A 4 21.09 -12.82 -45.99
CA SER A 4 21.87 -13.95 -45.45
C SER A 4 22.16 -13.77 -43.94
N ILE A 5 22.37 -12.54 -43.47
CA ILE A 5 22.55 -12.21 -42.05
C ILE A 5 21.26 -12.44 -41.28
N LEU A 6 20.11 -12.05 -41.87
CA LEU A 6 18.79 -12.25 -41.28
C LEU A 6 18.43 -13.73 -41.13
N LEU A 7 18.81 -14.55 -42.14
CA LEU A 7 18.60 -16.01 -42.12
C LEU A 7 19.48 -16.68 -41.05
N LEU A 8 20.73 -16.22 -40.91
CA LEU A 8 21.67 -16.74 -39.90
C LEU A 8 21.18 -16.41 -38.46
N LEU A 9 20.68 -15.20 -38.24
CA LEU A 9 20.04 -14.79 -36.98
C LEU A 9 18.81 -15.66 -36.64
N PHE A 10 17.99 -16.00 -37.65
CA PHE A 10 16.82 -16.84 -37.48
C PHE A 10 17.13 -18.28 -37.09
N VAL A 11 18.21 -18.85 -37.64
CA VAL A 11 18.69 -20.21 -37.32
C VAL A 11 19.22 -20.31 -35.87
N ILE A 12 19.89 -19.25 -35.35
CA ILE A 12 20.41 -19.23 -33.98
C ILE A 12 19.26 -19.21 -32.94
N VAL A 13 18.16 -18.56 -33.27
CA VAL A 13 16.95 -18.49 -32.39
C VAL A 13 16.24 -19.83 -32.26
N ILE A 14 16.25 -20.65 -33.32
CA ILE A 14 15.58 -21.96 -33.35
C ILE A 14 16.39 -23.00 -32.56
N SER A 15 17.73 -22.96 -32.60
CA SER A 15 18.57 -23.94 -31.88
C SER A 15 18.51 -23.82 -30.35
N SER A 16 18.36 -22.62 -29.81
CA SER A 16 18.23 -22.39 -28.36
C SER A 16 16.91 -22.94 -27.76
N CYS A 17 15.84 -23.08 -28.54
CA CYS A 17 14.58 -23.63 -28.07
C CYS A 17 14.62 -25.16 -27.92
N GLY A 18 15.46 -25.87 -28.71
CA GLY A 18 15.57 -27.31 -28.69
C GLY A 18 16.25 -27.87 -27.42
N GLU A 19 17.30 -27.21 -26.93
CA GLU A 19 18.03 -27.65 -25.71
C GLU A 19 17.18 -27.53 -24.48
N TYR A 20 16.45 -26.41 -24.32
CA TYR A 20 15.54 -26.18 -23.18
C TYR A 20 14.42 -27.23 -23.16
N GLN A 21 13.80 -27.51 -24.29
CA GLN A 21 12.73 -28.53 -24.39
C GLN A 21 13.25 -29.95 -24.07
N LYS A 22 14.47 -30.29 -24.44
CA LYS A 22 15.12 -31.54 -24.05
C LYS A 22 15.36 -31.58 -22.53
N MET A 23 15.79 -30.45 -21.95
CA MET A 23 16.07 -30.36 -20.52
C MET A 23 14.78 -30.51 -19.67
N LEU A 24 13.66 -29.95 -20.09
CA LEU A 24 12.36 -30.12 -19.39
C LEU A 24 11.96 -31.61 -19.24
N LYS A 25 12.33 -32.43 -20.24
CA LYS A 25 12.01 -33.87 -20.25
C LYS A 25 13.15 -34.72 -19.66
N ASN A 26 14.33 -34.15 -19.37
CA ASN A 26 15.48 -34.89 -18.84
C ASN A 26 15.16 -35.34 -17.40
N PRO A 27 15.41 -36.60 -17.02
CA PRO A 27 15.23 -37.07 -15.65
C PRO A 27 16.33 -36.60 -14.69
N ASP A 28 17.48 -36.16 -15.20
CA ASP A 28 18.63 -35.74 -14.39
C ASP A 28 18.42 -34.39 -13.74
N SER A 29 18.22 -34.40 -12.41
CA SER A 29 18.04 -33.21 -11.61
C SER A 29 19.31 -32.35 -11.49
N GLY A 30 20.51 -32.92 -11.62
CA GLY A 30 21.78 -32.19 -11.58
C GLY A 30 21.96 -31.33 -12.84
N LEU A 31 21.67 -31.90 -14.01
CA LEU A 31 21.70 -31.15 -15.27
C LEU A 31 20.64 -30.05 -15.30
N LYS A 32 19.46 -30.32 -14.74
CA LYS A 32 18.42 -29.28 -14.59
C LYS A 32 18.87 -28.16 -13.67
N TYR A 33 19.52 -28.48 -12.55
CA TYR A 33 20.03 -27.49 -11.62
C TYR A 33 21.06 -26.56 -12.31
N ALA A 34 22.04 -27.12 -13.04
CA ALA A 34 22.99 -26.30 -13.78
C ALA A 34 22.32 -25.40 -14.84
N MET A 35 21.28 -25.91 -15.52
CA MET A 35 20.49 -25.11 -16.47
C MET A 35 19.69 -24.00 -15.75
N VAL A 36 19.13 -24.26 -14.57
CA VAL A 36 18.45 -23.28 -13.73
C VAL A 36 19.38 -22.12 -13.39
N GLU A 37 20.60 -22.41 -12.89
CA GLU A 37 21.57 -21.35 -12.56
C GLU A 37 21.89 -20.47 -13.78
N ASN A 38 22.15 -21.12 -14.94
CA ASN A 38 22.41 -20.38 -16.17
C ASN A 38 21.24 -19.49 -16.61
N LEU A 39 20.03 -20.02 -16.58
CA LEU A 39 18.82 -19.28 -16.97
C LEU A 39 18.52 -18.14 -15.99
N TYR A 40 18.66 -18.39 -14.70
CA TYR A 40 18.46 -17.39 -13.64
C TYR A 40 19.46 -16.24 -13.80
N ASN A 41 20.75 -16.53 -13.94
CA ASN A 41 21.80 -15.52 -14.12
C ASN A 41 21.64 -14.71 -15.41
N LYS A 42 20.96 -15.26 -16.42
CA LYS A 42 20.59 -14.56 -17.67
C LYS A 42 19.26 -13.82 -17.59
N GLY A 43 18.61 -13.75 -16.44
CA GLY A 43 17.29 -13.12 -16.27
C GLY A 43 16.15 -13.86 -16.99
N LYS A 44 16.36 -15.11 -17.41
CA LYS A 44 15.34 -15.91 -18.11
C LYS A 44 14.42 -16.60 -17.08
N TYR A 45 13.83 -15.80 -16.18
CA TYR A 45 13.12 -16.26 -14.99
C TYR A 45 11.97 -17.23 -15.28
N LYS A 46 11.14 -16.98 -16.30
CA LYS A 46 10.04 -17.91 -16.68
C LYS A 46 10.54 -19.30 -17.02
N LYS A 47 11.66 -19.39 -17.77
CA LYS A 47 12.26 -20.68 -18.12
C LYS A 47 12.93 -21.35 -16.91
N ALA A 48 13.60 -20.57 -16.07
CA ALA A 48 14.20 -21.07 -14.84
C ALA A 48 13.13 -21.64 -13.90
N LEU A 49 12.00 -20.91 -13.71
CA LEU A 49 10.90 -21.32 -12.85
C LEU A 49 10.36 -22.71 -13.21
N SER A 50 10.05 -22.95 -14.49
CA SER A 50 9.51 -24.26 -14.91
C SER A 50 10.45 -25.44 -14.65
N LEU A 51 11.77 -25.20 -14.60
CA LEU A 51 12.73 -26.23 -14.19
C LEU A 51 12.85 -26.33 -12.66
N MET A 52 12.82 -25.19 -11.96
CA MET A 52 12.87 -25.14 -10.49
C MET A 52 11.68 -25.90 -9.87
N GLU A 53 10.47 -25.75 -10.40
CA GLU A 53 9.27 -26.45 -9.94
C GLU A 53 9.47 -27.98 -9.97
N GLN A 54 10.23 -28.50 -10.94
CA GLN A 54 10.51 -29.92 -11.04
C GLN A 54 11.57 -30.41 -10.06
N ILE A 55 12.57 -29.55 -9.74
CA ILE A 55 13.73 -29.99 -8.94
C ILE A 55 13.67 -29.57 -7.47
N VAL A 56 12.96 -28.51 -7.10
CA VAL A 56 12.84 -28.06 -5.71
C VAL A 56 12.42 -29.20 -4.76
N PRO A 57 11.43 -30.04 -5.08
CA PRO A 57 11.07 -31.16 -4.20
C PRO A 57 12.21 -32.19 -4.06
N VAL A 58 13.00 -32.41 -5.12
CA VAL A 58 14.09 -33.39 -5.18
C VAL A 58 15.32 -32.94 -4.40
N TYR A 59 15.49 -31.63 -4.23
CA TYR A 59 16.64 -31.04 -3.54
C TYR A 59 16.44 -30.84 -2.03
N ARG A 60 15.26 -31.10 -1.48
CA ARG A 60 15.03 -31.00 -0.03
C ARG A 60 16.05 -31.82 0.76
N GLY A 61 16.71 -31.15 1.73
CA GLY A 61 17.72 -31.78 2.56
C GLY A 61 19.11 -31.94 1.90
N LYS A 62 19.30 -31.49 0.66
CA LYS A 62 20.59 -31.49 0.00
C LYS A 62 21.36 -30.18 0.23
N PRO A 63 22.68 -30.15 0.16
CA PRO A 63 23.49 -28.94 0.36
C PRO A 63 23.09 -27.77 -0.54
N GLN A 64 22.63 -28.05 -1.76
CA GLN A 64 22.24 -27.00 -2.73
C GLN A 64 20.79 -26.48 -2.50
N ALA A 65 20.03 -27.06 -1.58
CA ALA A 65 18.63 -26.72 -1.36
C ALA A 65 18.43 -25.26 -0.95
N GLU A 66 19.28 -24.73 -0.09
CA GLU A 66 19.24 -23.34 0.36
C GLU A 66 19.32 -22.37 -0.82
N LYS A 67 20.38 -22.48 -1.63
CA LYS A 67 20.56 -21.64 -2.81
C LYS A 67 19.40 -21.76 -3.81
N LEU A 68 18.94 -22.99 -4.05
CA LEU A 68 17.82 -23.24 -4.96
C LEU A 68 16.52 -22.62 -4.46
N MET A 69 16.23 -22.73 -3.16
CA MET A 69 15.03 -22.13 -2.55
C MET A 69 15.06 -20.61 -2.60
N PHE A 70 16.23 -20.00 -2.33
CA PHE A 70 16.40 -18.56 -2.48
C PHE A 70 16.16 -18.12 -3.94
N MET A 71 16.80 -18.79 -4.91
CA MET A 71 16.60 -18.49 -6.33
C MET A 71 15.15 -18.68 -6.76
N TYR A 72 14.46 -19.69 -6.24
CA TYR A 72 13.06 -19.97 -6.51
C TYR A 72 12.15 -18.85 -6.00
N SER A 73 12.33 -18.45 -4.74
CA SER A 73 11.59 -17.33 -4.14
C SER A 73 11.84 -16.01 -4.90
N ASN A 74 13.11 -15.73 -5.22
CA ASN A 74 13.48 -14.53 -5.95
C ASN A 74 13.00 -14.54 -7.41
N THR A 75 12.85 -15.73 -8.00
CA THR A 75 12.28 -15.84 -9.36
C THR A 75 10.83 -15.39 -9.40
N TYR A 76 10.02 -15.74 -8.39
CA TYR A 76 8.66 -15.22 -8.28
C TYR A 76 8.65 -13.69 -8.10
N TYR A 77 9.58 -13.15 -7.29
CA TYR A 77 9.72 -11.70 -7.12
C TYR A 77 10.02 -11.00 -8.45
N GLN A 78 10.96 -11.53 -9.22
CA GLN A 78 11.34 -10.98 -10.54
C GLN A 78 10.24 -11.12 -11.61
N LEU A 79 9.32 -12.04 -11.41
CA LEU A 79 8.15 -12.25 -12.26
C LEU A 79 6.93 -11.48 -11.77
N GLU A 80 7.08 -10.70 -10.69
CA GLU A 80 6.02 -9.91 -10.05
C GLU A 80 4.86 -10.77 -9.51
N ASP A 81 5.10 -12.09 -9.33
CA ASP A 81 4.19 -12.95 -8.58
C ASP A 81 4.46 -12.77 -7.07
N TYR A 82 4.02 -11.64 -6.57
CA TYR A 82 4.32 -11.22 -5.21
C TYR A 82 3.68 -12.09 -4.13
N TYR A 83 2.54 -12.71 -4.42
CA TYR A 83 1.92 -13.63 -3.48
C TYR A 83 2.80 -14.87 -3.25
N LEU A 84 3.22 -15.53 -4.33
CA LEU A 84 4.09 -16.69 -4.23
C LEU A 84 5.49 -16.29 -3.76
N SER A 85 6.00 -15.14 -4.16
CA SER A 85 7.28 -14.61 -3.68
C SER A 85 7.27 -14.44 -2.17
N GLY A 86 6.32 -13.74 -1.61
CA GLY A 86 6.19 -13.51 -0.17
C GLY A 86 6.16 -14.84 0.60
N TYR A 87 5.29 -15.74 0.19
CA TYR A 87 5.16 -17.07 0.79
C TYR A 87 6.44 -17.91 0.72
N GLN A 88 7.12 -17.94 -0.44
CA GLN A 88 8.34 -18.75 -0.58
C GLN A 88 9.52 -18.15 0.19
N PHE A 89 9.63 -16.83 0.28
CA PHE A 89 10.64 -16.21 1.10
C PHE A 89 10.38 -16.44 2.60
N GLU A 90 9.15 -16.40 3.08
CA GLU A 90 8.82 -16.80 4.48
C GLU A 90 9.25 -18.26 4.75
N ARG A 91 8.93 -19.16 3.84
CA ARG A 91 9.41 -20.55 3.97
C ARG A 91 10.92 -20.66 3.98
N PHE A 92 11.61 -19.82 3.20
CA PHE A 92 13.07 -19.79 3.20
C PHE A 92 13.60 -19.35 4.58
N THR A 93 13.10 -18.28 5.16
CA THR A 93 13.58 -17.80 6.47
C THR A 93 13.36 -18.81 7.59
N VAL A 94 12.24 -19.54 7.56
CA VAL A 94 11.97 -20.62 8.53
C VAL A 94 12.88 -21.84 8.28
N SER A 95 13.15 -22.21 7.03
CA SER A 95 13.93 -23.42 6.70
C SER A 95 15.42 -23.20 6.86
N TYR A 96 15.90 -21.98 6.67
CA TYR A 96 17.33 -21.62 6.66
C TYR A 96 17.62 -20.39 7.54
N PRO A 97 17.31 -20.45 8.86
CA PRO A 97 17.42 -19.28 9.76
C PRO A 97 18.86 -18.82 10.02
N LYS A 98 19.85 -19.61 9.60
CA LYS A 98 21.30 -19.30 9.70
C LYS A 98 21.92 -18.94 8.36
N SER A 99 21.12 -18.80 7.31
CA SER A 99 21.60 -18.40 5.98
C SER A 99 22.10 -16.97 5.98
N ASP A 100 23.20 -16.71 5.28
CA ASP A 100 23.66 -15.32 5.04
C ASP A 100 22.64 -14.51 4.25
N SER A 101 21.69 -15.16 3.58
CA SER A 101 20.62 -14.53 2.82
C SER A 101 19.32 -14.38 3.61
N VAL A 102 19.26 -14.73 4.90
CA VAL A 102 18.01 -14.75 5.68
C VAL A 102 17.42 -13.34 5.85
N GLU A 103 18.26 -12.35 6.10
CA GLU A 103 17.84 -10.95 6.23
C GLU A 103 17.26 -10.44 4.90
N LEU A 104 17.97 -10.63 3.79
CA LEU A 104 17.47 -10.24 2.48
C LEU A 104 16.19 -10.99 2.11
N ALA A 105 16.07 -12.26 2.46
CA ALA A 105 14.85 -13.05 2.23
C ALA A 105 13.66 -12.51 3.04
N SER A 106 13.89 -12.16 4.30
CA SER A 106 12.88 -11.54 5.15
C SER A 106 12.40 -10.20 4.60
N TYR A 107 13.34 -9.34 4.17
CA TYR A 107 13.03 -8.07 3.52
C TYR A 107 12.26 -8.27 2.20
N ARG A 108 12.67 -9.25 1.36
CA ARG A 108 11.99 -9.57 0.10
C ARG A 108 10.57 -10.11 0.33
N SER A 109 10.38 -10.90 1.38
CA SER A 109 9.04 -11.32 1.79
C SER A 109 8.17 -10.14 2.14
N ALA A 110 8.60 -9.27 3.07
CA ALA A 110 7.86 -8.07 3.47
C ALA A 110 7.58 -7.13 2.28
N SER A 111 8.58 -6.94 1.39
CA SER A 111 8.42 -6.15 0.17
C SER A 111 7.42 -6.76 -0.81
N SER A 112 7.31 -8.09 -0.87
CA SER A 112 6.30 -8.75 -1.70
C SER A 112 4.89 -8.46 -1.20
N TYR A 113 4.65 -8.56 0.11
CA TYR A 113 3.35 -8.20 0.71
C TYR A 113 3.02 -6.71 0.57
N TYR A 114 4.02 -5.82 0.63
CA TYR A 114 3.82 -4.42 0.29
C TYR A 114 3.28 -4.22 -1.13
N GLN A 115 3.81 -4.96 -2.12
CA GLN A 115 3.36 -4.86 -3.51
C GLN A 115 1.92 -5.37 -3.74
N LEU A 116 1.42 -6.25 -2.86
CA LEU A 116 0.04 -6.75 -2.93
C LEU A 116 -0.99 -5.73 -2.48
N SER A 117 -0.57 -4.66 -1.77
CA SER A 117 -1.48 -3.62 -1.28
C SER A 117 -2.20 -2.91 -2.41
N PRO A 118 -3.54 -2.96 -2.49
CA PRO A 118 -4.30 -2.36 -3.58
C PRO A 118 -4.40 -0.83 -3.43
N ARG A 119 -5.07 -0.17 -4.38
CA ARG A 119 -5.42 1.25 -4.23
C ARG A 119 -6.33 1.46 -3.00
N TYR A 120 -6.25 2.64 -2.38
CA TYR A 120 -6.94 2.96 -1.12
C TYR A 120 -8.46 2.71 -1.13
N SER A 121 -9.13 2.85 -2.29
CA SER A 121 -10.59 2.72 -2.42
C SER A 121 -11.11 1.28 -2.37
N LEU A 122 -10.22 0.27 -2.43
CA LEU A 122 -10.55 -1.15 -2.34
C LEU A 122 -10.43 -1.65 -0.91
N ASP A 123 -10.70 -2.95 -0.69
CA ASP A 123 -10.40 -3.62 0.57
C ASP A 123 -8.91 -3.51 0.90
N GLN A 124 -8.57 -3.29 2.17
CA GLN A 124 -7.19 -3.02 2.61
C GLN A 124 -6.58 -4.18 3.42
N THR A 125 -7.17 -5.37 3.37
CA THR A 125 -6.65 -6.55 4.08
C THR A 125 -5.18 -6.81 3.74
N ASP A 126 -4.82 -6.79 2.46
CA ASP A 126 -3.42 -6.97 2.03
C ASP A 126 -2.51 -5.82 2.48
N THR A 127 -3.03 -4.60 2.64
CA THR A 127 -2.28 -3.46 3.17
C THR A 127 -1.90 -3.68 4.64
N TYR A 128 -2.82 -4.18 5.46
CA TYR A 128 -2.55 -4.51 6.86
C TYR A 128 -1.54 -5.66 6.98
N ILE A 129 -1.64 -6.68 6.13
CA ILE A 129 -0.65 -7.77 6.07
C ILE A 129 0.73 -7.20 5.69
N GLY A 130 0.80 -6.33 4.68
CA GLY A 130 2.05 -5.68 4.28
C GLY A 130 2.70 -4.88 5.40
N LEU A 131 1.90 -4.10 6.15
CA LEU A 131 2.37 -3.35 7.33
C LEU A 131 2.91 -4.27 8.41
N GLU A 132 2.19 -5.35 8.76
CA GLU A 132 2.64 -6.34 9.74
C GLU A 132 3.98 -6.95 9.34
N LYS A 133 4.12 -7.40 8.10
CA LYS A 133 5.36 -8.03 7.61
C LYS A 133 6.54 -7.07 7.59
N LEU A 134 6.33 -5.81 7.20
CA LEU A 134 7.35 -4.76 7.23
C LEU A 134 7.76 -4.45 8.67
N GLN A 135 6.81 -4.35 9.61
CA GLN A 135 7.12 -4.10 11.01
C GLN A 135 7.92 -5.25 11.63
N VAL A 136 7.51 -6.50 11.39
CA VAL A 136 8.25 -7.69 11.83
C VAL A 136 9.69 -7.68 11.30
N PHE A 137 9.89 -7.30 10.03
CA PHE A 137 11.23 -7.16 9.47
C PHE A 137 12.06 -6.10 10.21
N ILE A 138 11.50 -4.89 10.40
CA ILE A 138 12.17 -3.76 11.07
C ILE A 138 12.58 -4.12 12.50
N ASP A 139 11.69 -4.81 13.22
CA ASP A 139 11.93 -5.21 14.63
C ASP A 139 12.96 -6.34 14.74
N THR A 140 12.97 -7.26 13.76
CA THR A 140 13.89 -8.40 13.73
C THR A 140 15.31 -7.99 13.32
N TYR A 141 15.43 -7.02 12.42
CA TYR A 141 16.70 -6.56 11.83
C TYR A 141 16.89 -5.04 12.00
N PRO A 142 17.06 -4.53 13.23
CA PRO A 142 17.11 -3.08 13.49
C PRO A 142 18.32 -2.38 12.85
N ASP A 143 19.40 -3.10 12.57
CA ASP A 143 20.62 -2.58 11.95
C ASP A 143 20.73 -2.88 10.45
N SER A 144 19.66 -3.40 9.85
CA SER A 144 19.62 -3.77 8.42
C SER A 144 19.83 -2.57 7.49
N GLU A 145 20.59 -2.78 6.42
CA GLU A 145 20.70 -1.82 5.32
C GLU A 145 19.34 -1.53 4.63
N TYR A 146 18.39 -2.48 4.68
CA TYR A 146 17.04 -2.35 4.11
C TYR A 146 16.04 -1.65 5.02
N ARG A 147 16.42 -1.34 6.28
CA ARG A 147 15.51 -0.72 7.27
C ARG A 147 14.96 0.62 6.80
N GLY A 148 15.80 1.45 6.18
CA GLY A 148 15.39 2.75 5.65
C GLY A 148 14.28 2.62 4.61
N GLU A 149 14.45 1.70 3.67
CA GLU A 149 13.47 1.42 2.62
C GLU A 149 12.18 0.78 3.19
N ALA A 150 12.30 -0.11 4.19
CA ALA A 150 11.16 -0.69 4.86
C ALA A 150 10.31 0.36 5.59
N ASN A 151 10.94 1.34 6.28
CA ASN A 151 10.23 2.45 6.92
C ASN A 151 9.50 3.35 5.90
N ILE A 152 10.09 3.60 4.74
CA ILE A 152 9.42 4.34 3.65
C ILE A 152 8.15 3.59 3.23
N LYS A 153 8.22 2.27 3.01
CA LYS A 153 7.06 1.44 2.64
C LYS A 153 5.98 1.43 3.74
N VAL A 154 6.37 1.36 5.02
CA VAL A 154 5.43 1.49 6.15
C VAL A 154 4.69 2.82 6.09
N ASN A 155 5.41 3.92 5.89
CA ASN A 155 4.80 5.24 5.79
C ASN A 155 3.83 5.34 4.60
N GLU A 156 4.19 4.83 3.43
CA GLU A 156 3.33 4.82 2.24
C GLU A 156 2.04 4.03 2.47
N LEU A 157 2.12 2.84 3.08
CA LEU A 157 0.93 2.05 3.42
C LEU A 157 0.06 2.74 4.47
N THR A 158 0.68 3.36 5.48
CA THR A 158 -0.02 4.12 6.51
C THR A 158 -0.78 5.31 5.91
N LEU A 159 -0.13 6.09 5.04
CA LEU A 159 -0.78 7.19 4.32
C LEU A 159 -1.92 6.71 3.42
N LYS A 160 -1.79 5.52 2.84
CA LYS A 160 -2.86 4.91 2.03
C LYS A 160 -4.10 4.58 2.87
N LEU A 161 -3.93 4.07 4.08
CA LEU A 161 -5.04 3.82 5.01
C LEU A 161 -5.68 5.13 5.47
N GLN A 162 -4.88 6.11 5.87
CA GLN A 162 -5.37 7.45 6.22
C GLN A 162 -6.13 8.10 5.06
N LYS A 163 -5.63 7.93 3.82
CA LYS A 163 -6.32 8.42 2.62
C LYS A 163 -7.70 7.78 2.47
N LYS A 164 -7.83 6.48 2.75
CA LYS A 164 -9.13 5.80 2.73
C LYS A 164 -10.09 6.39 3.75
N ASP A 165 -9.63 6.58 4.98
CA ASP A 165 -10.47 7.04 6.08
C ASP A 165 -10.96 8.47 5.85
N ILE A 166 -10.10 9.37 5.41
CA ILE A 166 -10.51 10.75 5.10
C ILE A 166 -11.47 10.81 3.91
N GLU A 167 -11.25 10.00 2.87
CA GLU A 167 -12.15 9.95 1.71
C GLU A 167 -13.56 9.44 2.07
N ILE A 168 -13.65 8.50 3.03
CA ILE A 168 -14.95 8.05 3.55
C ILE A 168 -15.67 9.21 4.25
N ALA A 169 -14.97 9.98 5.10
CA ALA A 169 -15.55 11.13 5.78
C ALA A 169 -16.00 12.20 4.79
N LEU A 170 -15.17 12.53 3.80
CA LEU A 170 -15.52 13.47 2.72
C LEU A 170 -16.69 12.98 1.88
N GLN A 171 -16.81 11.68 1.66
CA GLN A 171 -17.96 11.12 0.94
C GLN A 171 -19.26 11.28 1.72
N TYR A 172 -19.26 11.06 3.05
CA TYR A 172 -20.43 11.35 3.88
C TYR A 172 -20.80 12.84 3.85
N LEU A 173 -19.83 13.75 3.89
CA LEU A 173 -20.07 15.17 3.74
C LEU A 173 -20.73 15.50 2.39
N LYS A 174 -20.14 15.03 1.29
CA LYS A 174 -20.63 15.26 -0.07
C LYS A 174 -22.05 14.75 -0.29
N THR A 175 -22.42 13.65 0.35
CA THR A 175 -23.74 13.05 0.23
C THR A 175 -24.70 13.54 1.33
N GLY A 176 -24.26 14.43 2.20
CA GLY A 176 -24.98 14.90 3.39
C GLY A 176 -26.39 15.36 3.12
N GLN A 177 -26.57 16.24 2.13
CA GLN A 177 -27.86 16.77 1.74
C GLN A 177 -28.82 15.71 1.17
N ALA A 178 -28.31 14.86 0.28
CA ALA A 178 -29.12 13.87 -0.43
C ALA A 178 -29.51 12.67 0.46
N LEU A 179 -28.61 12.25 1.36
CA LEU A 179 -28.74 11.05 2.16
C LEU A 179 -28.87 11.30 3.67
N ASN A 180 -28.97 12.57 4.07
CA ASN A 180 -28.97 12.99 5.49
C ASN A 180 -27.76 12.42 6.28
N SER A 181 -26.57 12.42 5.66
CA SER A 181 -25.37 11.78 6.20
C SER A 181 -24.41 12.73 6.94
N TYR A 182 -24.78 13.97 7.23
CA TYR A 182 -23.90 14.93 7.93
C TYR A 182 -23.47 14.46 9.32
N ASN A 183 -24.38 13.83 10.09
CA ASN A 183 -23.98 13.24 11.38
C ASN A 183 -22.92 12.13 11.20
N SER A 184 -23.04 11.34 10.16
CA SER A 184 -22.02 10.31 9.83
C SER A 184 -20.70 10.94 9.39
N ALA A 185 -20.76 12.06 8.65
CA ALA A 185 -19.56 12.82 8.28
C ALA A 185 -18.84 13.36 9.51
N ILE A 186 -19.56 14.01 10.42
CA ILE A 186 -19.00 14.55 11.67
C ILE A 186 -18.33 13.44 12.48
N ALA A 187 -19.03 12.33 12.69
CA ALA A 187 -18.46 11.18 13.42
C ALA A 187 -17.21 10.59 12.73
N ALA A 188 -17.22 10.50 11.40
CA ALA A 188 -16.07 10.00 10.63
C ALA A 188 -14.86 10.95 10.72
N PHE A 189 -15.09 12.27 10.67
CA PHE A 189 -14.02 13.26 10.87
C PHE A 189 -13.49 13.25 12.32
N ASP A 190 -14.35 13.12 13.32
CA ASP A 190 -13.93 13.00 14.73
C ASP A 190 -13.06 11.78 14.95
N ASN A 191 -13.45 10.61 14.41
CA ASN A 191 -12.64 9.41 14.46
C ASN A 191 -11.29 9.62 13.77
N PHE A 192 -11.29 10.22 12.56
CA PHE A 192 -10.05 10.49 11.84
C PHE A 192 -9.09 11.39 12.63
N ILE A 193 -9.60 12.46 13.23
CA ILE A 193 -8.81 13.41 14.03
C ILE A 193 -8.20 12.71 15.26
N SER A 194 -8.98 11.83 15.90
CA SER A 194 -8.55 11.04 17.06
C SER A 194 -7.49 10.00 16.69
N ASP A 195 -7.73 9.23 15.63
CA ASP A 195 -6.93 8.05 15.29
C ASP A 195 -5.64 8.42 14.55
N HIS A 196 -5.60 9.59 13.88
CA HIS A 196 -4.48 10.02 13.06
C HIS A 196 -3.93 11.41 13.46
N PRO A 197 -3.40 11.59 14.68
CA PRO A 197 -2.98 12.90 15.21
C PRO A 197 -1.82 13.54 14.44
N GLY A 198 -1.04 12.74 13.68
CA GLY A 198 0.09 13.21 12.85
C GLY A 198 -0.20 13.24 11.34
N SER A 199 -1.43 13.01 10.92
CA SER A 199 -1.78 12.89 9.50
C SER A 199 -1.65 14.19 8.72
N ILE A 200 -1.21 14.11 7.48
CA ILE A 200 -1.24 15.25 6.53
C ILE A 200 -2.67 15.66 6.15
N TYR A 201 -3.66 14.79 6.33
CA TYR A 201 -5.08 15.05 6.03
C TYR A 201 -5.86 15.66 7.20
N ARG A 202 -5.19 16.03 8.30
CA ARG A 202 -5.89 16.64 9.46
C ARG A 202 -6.56 17.95 9.12
N ILE A 203 -5.96 18.75 8.24
CA ILE A 203 -6.55 20.01 7.81
C ILE A 203 -7.91 19.77 7.15
N ASP A 204 -8.01 18.79 6.25
CA ASP A 204 -9.26 18.41 5.58
C ASP A 204 -10.29 17.89 6.60
N ALA A 205 -9.81 17.15 7.62
CA ALA A 205 -10.68 16.59 8.64
C ALA A 205 -11.30 17.68 9.56
N TYR A 206 -10.51 18.63 10.03
CA TYR A 206 -11.02 19.73 10.87
C TYR A 206 -11.96 20.64 10.09
N TYR A 207 -11.58 21.03 8.87
CA TYR A 207 -12.42 21.85 8.01
C TYR A 207 -13.70 21.12 7.62
N GLY A 208 -13.62 19.85 7.18
CA GLY A 208 -14.78 19.06 6.80
C GLY A 208 -15.75 18.80 7.96
N ARG A 209 -15.23 18.61 9.19
CA ARG A 209 -16.06 18.51 10.40
C ARG A 209 -16.85 19.79 10.65
N PHE A 210 -16.18 20.95 10.58
CA PHE A 210 -16.83 22.25 10.71
C PHE A 210 -17.91 22.44 9.64
N GLN A 211 -17.57 22.21 8.37
CA GLN A 211 -18.50 22.32 7.26
C GLN A 211 -19.70 21.38 7.42
N ALA A 212 -19.46 20.11 7.81
CA ALA A 212 -20.54 19.15 8.04
C ALA A 212 -21.51 19.60 9.14
N GLN A 213 -21.00 20.19 10.20
CA GLN A 213 -21.82 20.71 11.31
C GLN A 213 -22.63 21.94 10.88
N TYR A 214 -22.04 22.86 10.11
CA TYR A 214 -22.74 24.01 9.54
C TYR A 214 -23.88 23.57 8.62
N GLU A 215 -23.62 22.69 7.67
CA GLU A 215 -24.62 22.16 6.75
C GLU A 215 -25.74 21.40 7.49
N LEU A 216 -25.38 20.64 8.53
CA LEU A 216 -26.35 19.98 9.40
C LEU A 216 -27.27 20.99 10.10
N ALA A 217 -26.71 22.14 10.52
CA ALA A 217 -27.53 23.21 11.15
C ALA A 217 -28.51 23.79 10.16
N LEU A 218 -28.09 24.08 8.93
CA LEU A 218 -28.95 24.66 7.88
C LEU A 218 -30.15 23.77 7.51
N GLN A 219 -29.97 22.45 7.61
CA GLN A 219 -31.02 21.47 7.29
C GLN A 219 -31.80 21.00 8.50
N SER A 220 -31.65 21.69 9.62
CA SER A 220 -32.32 21.33 10.86
C SER A 220 -33.70 21.95 11.01
N VAL A 221 -34.53 21.30 11.83
CA VAL A 221 -35.76 21.94 12.32
C VAL A 221 -35.42 23.20 13.14
N PRO A 222 -36.25 24.26 13.12
CA PRO A 222 -35.90 25.54 13.74
C PRO A 222 -35.42 25.44 15.19
N GLN A 223 -35.95 24.51 15.97
CA GLN A 223 -35.61 24.32 17.39
C GLN A 223 -34.19 23.82 17.62
N LYS A 224 -33.51 23.28 16.60
CA LYS A 224 -32.17 22.75 16.68
C LYS A 224 -31.12 23.58 15.95
N VAL A 225 -31.53 24.59 15.18
CA VAL A 225 -30.61 25.40 14.36
C VAL A 225 -29.61 26.12 15.24
N GLU A 226 -30.05 26.85 16.26
CA GLU A 226 -29.17 27.62 17.12
C GLU A 226 -28.12 26.78 17.83
N GLU A 227 -28.54 25.68 18.49
CA GLU A 227 -27.61 24.73 19.15
C GLU A 227 -26.54 24.22 18.18
N ARG A 228 -26.95 23.87 16.96
CA ARG A 228 -26.03 23.30 15.95
C ARG A 228 -25.12 24.34 15.35
N LEU A 229 -25.52 25.58 15.18
CA LEU A 229 -24.68 26.70 14.77
C LEU A 229 -23.65 27.03 15.84
N ILE A 230 -24.02 27.04 17.12
CA ILE A 230 -23.09 27.22 18.24
C ILE A 230 -22.01 26.10 18.20
N LYS A 231 -22.42 24.84 17.94
CA LYS A 231 -21.48 23.75 17.81
C LYS A 231 -20.56 23.91 16.61
N ALA A 232 -21.03 24.47 15.50
CA ALA A 232 -20.18 24.80 14.35
C ALA A 232 -19.12 25.86 14.71
N LEU A 233 -19.43 26.86 15.51
CA LEU A 233 -18.46 27.85 16.03
C LEU A 233 -17.34 27.18 16.84
N GLU A 234 -17.66 26.19 17.68
CA GLU A 234 -16.65 25.42 18.42
C GLU A 234 -15.69 24.69 17.46
N TYR A 235 -16.22 24.03 16.43
CA TYR A 235 -15.42 23.32 15.44
C TYR A 235 -14.59 24.27 14.56
N TYR A 236 -15.11 25.46 14.25
CA TYR A 236 -14.34 26.50 13.61
C TYR A 236 -13.17 26.99 14.49
N ALA A 237 -13.44 27.23 15.78
CA ALA A 237 -12.37 27.64 16.71
C ALA A 237 -11.25 26.59 16.80
N ASP A 238 -11.60 25.29 16.81
CA ASP A 238 -10.63 24.21 16.73
C ASP A 238 -9.84 24.25 15.41
N PHE A 239 -10.51 24.48 14.26
CA PHE A 239 -9.85 24.57 12.97
C PHE A 239 -8.84 25.72 12.93
N VAL A 240 -9.25 26.93 13.33
CA VAL A 240 -8.36 28.11 13.34
C VAL A 240 -7.20 27.94 14.30
N LYS A 241 -7.44 27.34 15.47
CA LYS A 241 -6.41 27.08 16.48
C LYS A 241 -5.22 26.29 15.92
N TYR A 242 -5.49 25.29 15.05
CA TYR A 242 -4.46 24.39 14.52
C TYR A 242 -4.01 24.78 13.12
N PHE A 243 -4.82 25.54 12.36
CA PHE A 243 -4.60 25.78 10.91
C PHE A 243 -4.88 27.24 10.52
N SER A 244 -4.40 28.20 11.32
CA SER A 244 -4.60 29.64 11.11
C SER A 244 -4.04 30.19 9.79
N GLU A 245 -3.12 29.47 9.13
CA GLU A 245 -2.52 29.87 7.85
C GLU A 245 -3.07 29.05 6.65
N SER A 246 -4.19 28.34 6.86
CA SER A 246 -4.77 27.50 5.82
C SER A 246 -5.41 28.31 4.70
N GLU A 247 -5.25 27.85 3.46
CA GLU A 247 -5.99 28.38 2.31
C GLU A 247 -7.51 28.18 2.44
N LEU A 248 -7.96 27.24 3.27
CA LEU A 248 -9.38 26.98 3.56
C LEU A 248 -9.99 27.99 4.53
N LEU A 249 -9.18 28.89 5.12
CA LEU A 249 -9.65 29.86 6.11
C LEU A 249 -10.61 30.88 5.50
N GLU A 250 -10.41 31.30 4.26
CA GLU A 250 -11.30 32.22 3.56
C GLU A 250 -12.70 31.62 3.44
N GLN A 251 -12.81 30.38 2.96
CA GLN A 251 -14.09 29.67 2.85
C GLN A 251 -14.73 29.42 4.23
N ALA A 252 -13.93 29.11 5.25
CA ALA A 252 -14.41 28.96 6.61
C ALA A 252 -15.01 30.26 7.16
N ASN A 253 -14.37 31.40 6.89
CA ASN A 253 -14.82 32.73 7.33
C ASN A 253 -16.15 33.13 6.66
N GLU A 254 -16.38 32.78 5.39
CA GLU A 254 -17.66 33.00 4.73
C GLU A 254 -18.81 32.28 5.47
N MET A 255 -18.59 31.03 5.89
CA MET A 255 -19.58 30.30 6.69
C MET A 255 -19.78 30.93 8.08
N ILE A 256 -18.72 31.46 8.70
CA ILE A 256 -18.83 32.16 10.00
C ILE A 256 -19.67 33.39 9.88
N ILE A 257 -19.53 34.22 8.87
CA ILE A 257 -20.37 35.40 8.63
C ILE A 257 -21.83 35.00 8.54
N ASP A 258 -22.20 33.97 7.81
CA ASP A 258 -23.58 33.46 7.74
C ASP A 258 -24.09 32.96 9.10
N ILE A 259 -23.26 32.24 9.86
CA ILE A 259 -23.57 31.75 11.21
C ILE A 259 -23.87 32.94 12.14
N GLU A 260 -23.05 33.98 12.15
CA GLU A 260 -23.20 35.15 13.00
C GLU A 260 -24.48 35.92 12.66
N ILE A 261 -24.79 36.10 11.36
CA ILE A 261 -26.03 36.69 10.89
C ILE A 261 -27.25 35.91 11.42
N ARG A 262 -27.25 34.58 11.31
CA ARG A 262 -28.36 33.72 11.76
C ARG A 262 -28.53 33.68 13.26
N LEU A 263 -27.46 33.85 14.02
CA LEU A 263 -27.47 33.94 15.48
C LEU A 263 -27.82 35.37 16.00
N GLY A 264 -27.85 36.35 15.09
CA GLY A 264 -28.10 37.78 15.47
C GLY A 264 -26.92 38.40 16.24
N THR A 265 -25.71 37.87 16.08
CA THR A 265 -24.50 38.34 16.77
C THR A 265 -23.67 39.31 15.92
N SER A 266 -23.93 39.42 14.62
CA SER A 266 -23.31 40.42 13.73
C SER A 266 -24.26 41.61 13.54
N GLU A 267 -23.74 42.82 13.66
CA GLU A 267 -24.43 44.02 13.16
C GLU A 267 -24.45 43.93 11.62
N VAL A 268 -25.61 43.83 11.01
CA VAL A 268 -25.78 43.90 9.56
C VAL A 268 -25.21 45.23 9.11
N PRO A 269 -24.19 45.31 8.25
CA PRO A 269 -23.78 46.60 7.69
C PRO A 269 -24.98 47.18 6.90
N SER A 270 -25.48 48.31 7.35
CA SER A 270 -26.55 49.06 6.73
C SER A 270 -26.15 49.64 5.37
#